data_662493c25cce962ae32d1ab460553831
#
_entry.id   662493c25cce962ae32d1ab460553831
#
_cell.length_a   1.000
_cell.length_b   1.000
_cell.length_c   1.000
_cell.angle_alpha   90.00
_cell.angle_beta   90.00
_cell.angle_gamma   90.00
#
_symmetry.space_group_name_H-M   'P 1'
#
loop_
_entity.id
_entity.type
_entity.pdbx_description
1 polymer ?
#
loop_
_entity_poly.entity_id
_entity_poly.type
_entity_poly.pdbx_seq_one_letter_code
_entity_poly.pdbx_strand_id
1 'polypeptide(L)'
;MMRKKVPQMRIKGILLSMAVVTAISPISVHAASYIDIAGHRDEAYITEYSSHGLVSGYPDGTFLPDANITRAEVTALINKLELPAVNQKTSTFSDVPSSEWYYNIIHNAVKSGLVSGYEDNTFQPQKNISRFEAISIISRMVNSTNANDVQLPYSDRDSIPSWVNDAVRNLYAAGIISTYDGNVISGNTPITRSEMVRMLDKMMRTYDFDIDGITVTKKQTSKAQTNISTSAATVSSFPHDILGYLTIESIGIKKYPVKDGADLETIQTAIGHFAETPLWDGNVAFCAHNRDYKYDFRNLKKVEKGDKIVYETRFGTRTYVVNEIEAISETDWDDVLEVNDMNQVTMITCIEDQPTKRLMVQAVQK
;
A
#
# COMPACT_ATOMS: atom_id res chain seq x y z
N MET A 1 -23.84 -6.43 18.09
CA MET A 1 -23.27 -7.14 16.94
C MET A 1 -21.86 -7.58 17.31
N MET A 2 -21.65 -8.89 17.54
CA MET A 2 -20.37 -9.40 18.08
C MET A 2 -19.31 -9.39 16.96
N ARG A 3 -18.27 -8.58 17.12
CA ARG A 3 -17.06 -8.69 16.29
C ARG A 3 -16.37 -10.00 16.62
N LYS A 4 -16.33 -10.93 15.68
CA LYS A 4 -15.45 -12.10 15.78
C LYS A 4 -14.00 -11.60 15.71
N LYS A 5 -13.27 -11.78 16.83
CA LYS A 5 -11.81 -11.57 16.86
C LYS A 5 -11.18 -12.52 15.84
N VAL A 6 -10.38 -11.97 14.94
CA VAL A 6 -9.44 -12.76 14.14
C VAL A 6 -8.47 -13.43 15.12
N PRO A 7 -8.23 -14.75 15.05
CA PRO A 7 -7.30 -15.39 15.95
C PRO A 7 -5.90 -14.82 15.75
N GLN A 8 -5.30 -14.32 16.83
CA GLN A 8 -3.89 -13.94 16.81
C GLN A 8 -3.05 -15.20 16.53
N MET A 9 -2.37 -15.20 15.41
CA MET A 9 -1.54 -16.29 14.97
C MET A 9 -0.16 -16.14 15.61
N ARG A 10 0.12 -16.94 16.63
CA ARG A 10 1.46 -17.08 17.20
C ARG A 10 2.18 -18.20 16.48
N ILE A 11 3.21 -17.89 15.73
CA ILE A 11 4.11 -18.89 15.17
C ILE A 11 5.02 -19.40 16.27
N LYS A 12 4.87 -20.66 16.64
CA LYS A 12 5.77 -21.33 17.58
C LYS A 12 7.02 -21.77 16.83
N GLY A 13 8.14 -21.07 17.05
CA GLY A 13 9.45 -21.55 16.65
C GLY A 13 9.74 -22.90 17.35
N ILE A 14 10.10 -23.91 16.57
CA ILE A 14 10.61 -25.20 17.08
C ILE A 14 12.03 -24.96 17.56
N LEU A 15 12.21 -24.81 18.86
CA LEU A 15 13.51 -24.86 19.51
C LEU A 15 14.01 -26.31 19.53
N LEU A 16 14.89 -26.64 18.61
CA LEU A 16 15.68 -27.85 18.70
C LEU A 16 16.92 -27.55 19.55
N SER A 17 16.90 -27.94 20.82
CA SER A 17 18.01 -27.79 21.75
C SER A 17 19.15 -28.75 21.38
N MET A 18 20.25 -28.23 20.83
CA MET A 18 21.55 -28.87 20.90
C MET A 18 22.55 -27.84 21.40
N ALA A 19 22.98 -28.01 22.65
CA ALA A 19 24.01 -27.19 23.27
C ALA A 19 25.37 -27.56 22.66
N VAL A 20 25.86 -26.67 21.80
CA VAL A 20 27.27 -26.54 21.45
C VAL A 20 27.64 -25.09 21.69
N VAL A 21 28.46 -24.88 22.75
CA VAL A 21 29.04 -23.56 23.01
C VAL A 21 30.08 -23.30 21.94
N THR A 22 29.74 -22.53 20.94
CA THR A 22 30.67 -21.89 20.03
C THR A 22 30.41 -20.39 20.07
N ALA A 23 31.46 -19.61 20.10
CA ALA A 23 31.47 -18.17 20.17
C ALA A 23 30.47 -17.57 19.14
N ILE A 24 29.42 -16.92 19.66
CA ILE A 24 28.45 -16.21 18.84
C ILE A 24 29.12 -14.91 18.41
N SER A 25 29.77 -14.94 17.23
CA SER A 25 29.97 -13.71 16.49
C SER A 25 28.59 -13.13 16.17
N PRO A 26 28.35 -11.82 16.36
CA PRO A 26 27.08 -11.23 15.94
C PRO A 26 26.92 -11.51 14.43
N ILE A 27 25.92 -12.28 14.08
CA ILE A 27 25.49 -12.39 12.67
C ILE A 27 24.99 -10.99 12.33
N SER A 28 25.82 -10.22 11.66
CA SER A 28 25.38 -9.01 10.99
C SER A 28 24.35 -9.49 9.96
N VAL A 29 23.07 -9.26 10.24
CA VAL A 29 22.02 -9.34 9.22
C VAL A 29 22.38 -8.26 8.22
N HIS A 30 23.09 -8.64 7.16
CA HIS A 30 23.28 -7.75 6.02
C HIS A 30 21.89 -7.62 5.40
N ALA A 31 21.33 -6.41 5.46
CA ALA A 31 20.21 -6.06 4.59
C ALA A 31 20.64 -6.48 3.17
N ALA A 32 19.82 -7.28 2.52
CA ALA A 32 20.11 -7.73 1.16
C ALA A 32 20.16 -6.48 0.28
N SER A 33 21.36 -6.04 -0.06
CA SER A 33 21.56 -4.91 -0.95
C SER A 33 21.54 -5.45 -2.38
N TYR A 34 20.46 -5.18 -3.09
CA TYR A 34 20.37 -5.50 -4.51
C TYR A 34 20.94 -4.35 -5.33
N ILE A 35 21.62 -4.67 -6.44
CA ILE A 35 22.35 -3.70 -7.26
C ILE A 35 21.44 -2.83 -8.13
N ASP A 36 20.17 -3.18 -8.25
CA ASP A 36 19.19 -2.63 -9.19
C ASP A 36 17.99 -1.96 -8.52
N ILE A 37 18.01 -1.80 -7.20
CA ILE A 37 16.90 -1.14 -6.48
C ILE A 37 17.23 0.29 -6.03
N ALA A 38 18.49 0.70 -6.08
CA ALA A 38 18.92 2.02 -5.63
C ALA A 38 18.19 3.14 -6.42
N GLY A 39 17.45 3.99 -5.71
CA GLY A 39 16.63 5.03 -6.29
C GLY A 39 15.32 4.54 -6.93
N HIS A 40 15.00 3.25 -6.81
CA HIS A 40 13.69 2.75 -7.23
C HIS A 40 12.62 3.14 -6.20
N ARG A 41 11.46 3.57 -6.66
CA ARG A 41 10.34 4.02 -5.79
C ARG A 41 9.90 3.04 -4.72
N ASP A 42 10.12 1.75 -4.93
CA ASP A 42 9.77 0.69 -3.97
C ASP A 42 11.01 0.13 -3.24
N GLU A 43 12.17 0.83 -3.28
CA GLU A 43 13.42 0.40 -2.65
C GLU A 43 13.25 0.12 -1.16
N ALA A 44 12.56 1.02 -0.44
CA ALA A 44 12.32 0.87 1.00
C ALA A 44 11.54 -0.42 1.31
N TYR A 45 10.47 -0.69 0.59
CA TYR A 45 9.67 -1.92 0.77
C TYR A 45 10.49 -3.17 0.45
N ILE A 46 11.21 -3.16 -0.67
CA ILE A 46 12.03 -4.29 -1.09
C ILE A 46 13.10 -4.58 -0.03
N THR A 47 13.77 -3.55 0.47
CA THR A 47 14.80 -3.67 1.50
C THR A 47 14.23 -4.21 2.80
N GLU A 48 13.12 -3.64 3.29
CA GLU A 48 12.43 -4.08 4.49
C GLU A 48 12.05 -5.55 4.40
N TYR A 49 11.29 -5.94 3.38
CA TYR A 49 10.79 -7.30 3.24
C TYR A 49 11.88 -8.33 2.92
N SER A 50 12.98 -7.91 2.30
CA SER A 50 14.16 -8.76 2.11
C SER A 50 14.91 -9.01 3.41
N SER A 51 15.07 -7.99 4.25
CA SER A 51 15.73 -8.13 5.55
C SER A 51 15.00 -9.11 6.48
N HIS A 52 13.70 -9.25 6.30
CA HIS A 52 12.88 -10.22 7.04
C HIS A 52 12.66 -11.55 6.28
N GLY A 53 13.30 -11.73 5.13
CA GLY A 53 13.25 -12.98 4.37
C GLY A 53 11.93 -13.23 3.62
N LEU A 54 11.01 -12.26 3.58
CA LEU A 54 9.74 -12.40 2.87
C LEU A 54 9.93 -12.38 1.36
N VAL A 55 10.79 -11.49 0.86
CA VAL A 55 11.15 -11.45 -0.55
C VAL A 55 12.64 -11.80 -0.71
N SER A 56 12.99 -12.23 -1.90
CA SER A 56 14.38 -12.55 -2.24
C SER A 56 14.64 -12.12 -3.68
N GLY A 57 15.84 -11.64 -3.92
CA GLY A 57 16.34 -11.40 -5.27
C GLY A 57 16.92 -12.67 -5.90
N TYR A 58 17.66 -12.48 -6.98
CA TYR A 58 18.27 -13.52 -7.77
C TYR A 58 19.74 -13.73 -7.37
N PRO A 59 20.33 -14.88 -7.76
CA PRO A 59 21.73 -15.21 -7.43
C PRO A 59 22.77 -14.24 -8.01
N ASP A 60 22.38 -13.44 -9.02
CA ASP A 60 23.24 -12.41 -9.63
C ASP A 60 23.28 -11.10 -8.83
N GLY A 61 22.56 -11.03 -7.71
CA GLY A 61 22.49 -9.85 -6.85
C GLY A 61 21.43 -8.82 -7.29
N THR A 62 20.57 -9.16 -8.24
CA THR A 62 19.45 -8.30 -8.65
C THR A 62 18.17 -8.65 -7.91
N PHE A 63 17.24 -7.69 -7.84
CA PHE A 63 15.86 -7.92 -7.44
C PHE A 63 14.89 -7.94 -8.62
N LEU A 64 15.21 -7.21 -9.68
CA LEU A 64 14.40 -6.99 -10.87
C LEU A 64 13.01 -6.40 -10.53
N PRO A 65 12.95 -5.21 -9.92
CA PRO A 65 11.71 -4.63 -9.38
C PRO A 65 10.63 -4.44 -10.45
N ASP A 66 11.00 -4.05 -11.66
CA ASP A 66 10.08 -3.80 -12.78
C ASP A 66 9.80 -5.05 -13.64
N ALA A 67 10.44 -6.18 -13.34
CA ALA A 67 10.13 -7.43 -14.04
C ALA A 67 8.76 -7.96 -13.60
N ASN A 68 8.03 -8.55 -14.55
CA ASN A 68 6.78 -9.24 -14.23
C ASN A 68 7.03 -10.42 -13.30
N ILE A 69 6.12 -10.63 -12.34
CA ILE A 69 6.20 -11.75 -11.40
C ILE A 69 5.34 -12.91 -11.90
N THR A 70 5.85 -14.13 -11.75
CA THR A 70 5.12 -15.34 -12.13
C THR A 70 4.13 -15.79 -11.06
N ARG A 71 3.16 -16.62 -11.43
CA ARG A 71 2.19 -17.21 -10.50
C ARG A 71 2.88 -18.06 -9.42
N ALA A 72 3.93 -18.81 -9.78
CA ALA A 72 4.70 -19.58 -8.82
C ALA A 72 5.44 -18.68 -7.81
N GLU A 73 6.04 -17.58 -8.26
CA GLU A 73 6.74 -16.64 -7.39
C GLU A 73 5.77 -15.93 -6.42
N VAL A 74 4.61 -15.45 -6.90
CA VAL A 74 3.58 -14.90 -6.01
C VAL A 74 3.12 -15.94 -4.99
N THR A 75 2.91 -17.18 -5.43
CA THR A 75 2.51 -18.26 -4.51
C THR A 75 3.60 -18.52 -3.45
N ALA A 76 4.88 -18.40 -3.82
CA ALA A 76 5.98 -18.52 -2.87
C ALA A 76 5.99 -17.36 -1.86
N LEU A 77 5.74 -16.13 -2.29
CA LEU A 77 5.63 -14.99 -1.39
C LEU A 77 4.52 -15.19 -0.34
N ILE A 78 3.31 -15.51 -0.78
CA ILE A 78 2.18 -15.68 0.14
C ILE A 78 2.31 -16.91 1.04
N ASN A 79 3.01 -17.96 0.59
CA ASN A 79 3.25 -19.15 1.41
C ASN A 79 4.18 -18.86 2.60
N LYS A 80 5.07 -17.86 2.49
CA LYS A 80 5.92 -17.41 3.61
C LYS A 80 5.13 -16.73 4.73
N LEU A 81 3.90 -16.31 4.46
CA LEU A 81 3.01 -15.73 5.47
C LEU A 81 2.34 -16.80 6.36
N GLU A 82 2.59 -18.08 6.13
CA GLU A 82 2.14 -19.23 6.93
C GLU A 82 0.66 -19.18 7.32
N LEU A 83 -0.20 -18.75 6.40
CA LEU A 83 -1.63 -18.64 6.65
C LEU A 83 -2.27 -20.02 6.91
N PRO A 84 -3.21 -20.12 7.86
CA PRO A 84 -3.80 -21.41 8.22
C PRO A 84 -4.56 -22.03 7.06
N ALA A 85 -4.43 -23.34 6.90
CA ALA A 85 -5.18 -24.10 5.91
C ALA A 85 -6.69 -24.02 6.20
N VAL A 86 -7.45 -23.49 5.26
CA VAL A 86 -8.92 -23.33 5.38
C VAL A 86 -9.67 -24.51 4.74
N ASN A 87 -9.03 -25.20 3.79
CA ASN A 87 -9.61 -26.30 3.02
C ASN A 87 -8.64 -27.48 2.94
N GLN A 88 -9.17 -28.72 3.04
CA GLN A 88 -8.38 -29.93 2.82
C GLN A 88 -8.41 -30.41 1.35
N LYS A 89 -8.63 -29.51 0.41
CA LYS A 89 -8.73 -29.86 -1.00
C LYS A 89 -7.34 -30.14 -1.55
N THR A 90 -7.08 -31.39 -1.88
CA THR A 90 -5.89 -31.76 -2.65
C THR A 90 -6.20 -31.60 -4.14
N SER A 91 -5.40 -30.83 -4.83
CA SER A 91 -5.49 -30.73 -6.31
C SER A 91 -4.14 -31.14 -6.88
N THR A 92 -4.19 -31.99 -7.90
CA THR A 92 -3.02 -32.32 -8.70
C THR A 92 -3.14 -31.58 -10.02
N PHE A 93 -2.12 -30.80 -10.36
CA PHE A 93 -2.08 -30.07 -11.63
C PHE A 93 -1.16 -30.79 -12.61
N SER A 94 -1.57 -30.87 -13.85
CA SER A 94 -0.82 -31.58 -14.91
C SER A 94 0.53 -30.95 -15.25
N ASP A 95 0.68 -29.65 -14.93
CA ASP A 95 1.84 -28.81 -15.23
C ASP A 95 2.67 -28.44 -13.97
N VAL A 96 2.45 -29.14 -12.85
CA VAL A 96 3.20 -28.94 -11.61
C VAL A 96 3.89 -30.26 -11.21
N PRO A 97 5.03 -30.60 -11.87
CA PRO A 97 5.74 -31.85 -11.56
C PRO A 97 6.40 -31.78 -10.18
N SER A 98 6.47 -32.93 -9.52
CA SER A 98 7.01 -33.03 -8.14
C SER A 98 8.50 -32.71 -8.01
N SER A 99 9.23 -32.63 -9.11
CA SER A 99 10.64 -32.23 -9.16
C SER A 99 10.85 -30.72 -9.04
N GLU A 100 9.80 -29.93 -9.24
CA GLU A 100 9.91 -28.47 -9.28
C GLU A 100 9.90 -27.85 -7.88
N TRP A 101 10.67 -26.79 -7.69
CA TRP A 101 10.80 -26.08 -6.42
C TRP A 101 9.48 -25.56 -5.86
N TYR A 102 8.53 -25.21 -6.74
CA TYR A 102 7.22 -24.67 -6.37
C TYR A 102 6.18 -25.76 -6.08
N TYR A 103 6.47 -27.04 -6.25
CA TYR A 103 5.51 -28.12 -6.10
C TYR A 103 4.78 -28.09 -4.74
N ASN A 104 5.55 -28.18 -3.64
CA ASN A 104 4.97 -28.16 -2.29
C ASN A 104 4.33 -26.83 -1.96
N ILE A 105 4.89 -25.73 -2.44
CA ILE A 105 4.41 -24.38 -2.24
C ILE A 105 3.00 -24.21 -2.81
N ILE A 106 2.81 -24.60 -4.07
CA ILE A 106 1.51 -24.51 -4.74
C ILE A 106 0.48 -25.39 -4.02
N HIS A 107 0.85 -26.63 -3.67
CA HIS A 107 -0.07 -27.53 -2.96
C HIS A 107 -0.50 -26.98 -1.60
N ASN A 108 0.39 -26.37 -0.86
CA ASN A 108 0.07 -25.73 0.42
C ASN A 108 -0.85 -24.52 0.24
N ALA A 109 -0.57 -23.66 -0.72
CA ALA A 109 -1.39 -22.48 -1.02
C ALA A 109 -2.79 -22.85 -1.52
N VAL A 110 -2.92 -23.96 -2.26
CA VAL A 110 -4.23 -24.52 -2.66
C VAL A 110 -5.00 -25.04 -1.45
N LYS A 111 -4.34 -25.76 -0.54
CA LYS A 111 -4.94 -26.22 0.71
C LYS A 111 -5.41 -25.08 1.59
N SER A 112 -4.71 -23.96 1.60
CA SER A 112 -5.10 -22.74 2.32
C SER A 112 -6.24 -22.00 1.63
N GLY A 113 -6.65 -22.41 0.41
CA GLY A 113 -7.67 -21.71 -0.37
C GLY A 113 -7.24 -20.37 -0.96
N LEU A 114 -5.95 -20.03 -0.85
CA LEU A 114 -5.41 -18.74 -1.31
C LEU A 114 -5.30 -18.69 -2.83
N VAL A 115 -4.90 -19.81 -3.45
CA VAL A 115 -4.79 -19.96 -4.89
C VAL A 115 -5.63 -21.12 -5.41
N SER A 116 -5.95 -21.08 -6.68
CA SER A 116 -6.60 -22.18 -7.40
C SER A 116 -5.96 -22.33 -8.78
N GLY A 117 -6.09 -23.53 -9.36
CA GLY A 117 -5.76 -23.76 -10.76
C GLY A 117 -6.89 -23.32 -11.70
N TYR A 118 -6.67 -23.56 -12.97
CA TYR A 118 -7.62 -23.29 -14.05
C TYR A 118 -8.54 -24.49 -14.30
N GLU A 119 -9.58 -24.29 -15.08
CA GLU A 119 -10.60 -25.32 -15.40
C GLU A 119 -10.01 -26.51 -16.18
N ASP A 120 -8.91 -26.31 -16.91
CA ASP A 120 -8.17 -27.32 -17.66
C ASP A 120 -7.24 -28.19 -16.78
N ASN A 121 -7.34 -28.08 -15.46
CA ASN A 121 -6.50 -28.76 -14.48
C ASN A 121 -5.02 -28.39 -14.55
N THR A 122 -4.71 -27.16 -15.01
CA THR A 122 -3.37 -26.57 -14.94
C THR A 122 -3.28 -25.52 -13.83
N PHE A 123 -2.06 -25.22 -13.38
CA PHE A 123 -1.77 -24.08 -12.48
C PHE A 123 -1.09 -22.93 -13.22
N GLN A 124 -0.40 -23.21 -14.29
CA GLN A 124 0.41 -22.30 -15.10
C GLN A 124 1.47 -21.56 -14.25
N PRO A 125 2.38 -22.29 -13.58
CA PRO A 125 3.30 -21.70 -12.60
C PRO A 125 4.23 -20.63 -13.19
N GLN A 126 4.63 -20.77 -14.44
CA GLN A 126 5.54 -19.85 -15.14
C GLN A 126 4.83 -18.68 -15.84
N LYS A 127 3.50 -18.65 -15.84
CA LYS A 127 2.73 -17.55 -16.40
C LYS A 127 2.90 -16.31 -15.53
N ASN A 128 3.17 -15.16 -16.14
CA ASN A 128 3.08 -13.87 -15.45
C ASN A 128 1.66 -13.67 -14.93
N ILE A 129 1.54 -13.35 -13.65
CA ILE A 129 0.24 -13.14 -13.02
C ILE A 129 -0.32 -11.77 -13.43
N SER A 130 -1.61 -11.72 -13.76
CA SER A 130 -2.28 -10.46 -14.02
C SER A 130 -2.60 -9.71 -12.70
N ARG A 131 -2.81 -8.41 -12.80
CA ARG A 131 -3.19 -7.60 -11.62
C ARG A 131 -4.53 -8.08 -11.03
N PHE A 132 -5.51 -8.47 -11.84
CA PHE A 132 -6.76 -9.06 -11.33
C PHE A 132 -6.53 -10.37 -10.58
N GLU A 133 -5.65 -11.25 -11.06
CA GLU A 133 -5.32 -12.49 -10.37
C GLU A 133 -4.61 -12.21 -9.03
N ALA A 134 -3.68 -11.24 -8.99
CA ALA A 134 -3.01 -10.82 -7.76
C ALA A 134 -4.01 -10.20 -6.75
N ILE A 135 -4.89 -9.30 -7.19
CA ILE A 135 -5.98 -8.71 -6.39
C ILE A 135 -6.86 -9.81 -5.79
N SER A 136 -7.24 -10.80 -6.59
CA SER A 136 -8.06 -11.93 -6.13
C SER A 136 -7.36 -12.74 -5.03
N ILE A 137 -6.05 -12.97 -5.14
CA ILE A 137 -5.25 -13.67 -4.14
C ILE A 137 -5.19 -12.85 -2.84
N ILE A 138 -4.81 -11.58 -2.91
CA ILE A 138 -4.74 -10.69 -1.74
C ILE A 138 -6.10 -10.59 -1.05
N SER A 139 -7.19 -10.49 -1.80
CA SER A 139 -8.55 -10.41 -1.23
C SER A 139 -8.93 -11.67 -0.42
N ARG A 140 -8.42 -12.83 -0.79
CA ARG A 140 -8.64 -14.08 -0.03
C ARG A 140 -7.85 -14.15 1.28
N MET A 141 -6.77 -13.39 1.39
CA MET A 141 -5.95 -13.34 2.61
C MET A 141 -6.60 -12.51 3.71
N VAL A 142 -7.55 -11.65 3.36
CA VAL A 142 -8.18 -10.71 4.27
C VAL A 142 -9.69 -10.95 4.35
N ASN A 143 -10.25 -10.87 5.57
CA ASN A 143 -11.69 -10.85 5.76
C ASN A 143 -12.21 -9.46 5.39
N SER A 144 -12.45 -9.24 4.11
CA SER A 144 -12.90 -7.94 3.61
C SER A 144 -14.33 -7.62 4.09
N THR A 145 -14.56 -6.37 4.40
CA THR A 145 -15.90 -5.83 4.61
C THR A 145 -16.60 -5.71 3.26
N ASN A 146 -17.90 -5.96 3.24
CA ASN A 146 -18.70 -5.79 2.01
C ASN A 146 -18.68 -4.30 1.56
N ALA A 147 -17.99 -4.02 0.48
CA ALA A 147 -17.81 -2.70 -0.11
C ALA A 147 -18.68 -2.50 -1.38
N ASN A 148 -19.87 -3.11 -1.43
CA ASN A 148 -20.76 -3.07 -2.60
C ASN A 148 -21.11 -1.65 -3.04
N ASP A 149 -21.19 -0.69 -2.10
CA ASP A 149 -21.55 0.69 -2.38
C ASP A 149 -20.36 1.56 -2.78
N VAL A 150 -19.13 1.00 -2.79
CA VAL A 150 -17.94 1.75 -3.18
C VAL A 150 -17.93 1.96 -4.69
N GLN A 151 -17.87 3.22 -5.08
CA GLN A 151 -17.68 3.60 -6.47
C GLN A 151 -16.21 3.54 -6.81
N LEU A 152 -15.87 2.76 -7.84
CA LEU A 152 -14.50 2.66 -8.32
C LEU A 152 -14.17 3.84 -9.23
N PRO A 153 -13.03 4.52 -9.03
CA PRO A 153 -12.64 5.69 -9.82
C PRO A 153 -12.12 5.34 -11.20
N TYR A 154 -11.86 4.06 -11.47
CA TYR A 154 -11.21 3.62 -12.71
C TYR A 154 -12.04 3.91 -13.95
N SER A 155 -11.41 4.51 -14.96
CA SER A 155 -12.05 4.78 -16.26
C SER A 155 -12.37 3.48 -17.02
N ASP A 156 -11.60 2.41 -16.75
CA ASP A 156 -11.80 1.07 -17.30
C ASP A 156 -12.61 0.13 -16.38
N ARG A 157 -13.31 0.67 -15.36
CA ARG A 157 -14.08 -0.11 -14.37
C ARG A 157 -15.12 -1.06 -14.98
N ASP A 158 -15.68 -0.70 -16.13
CA ASP A 158 -16.69 -1.52 -16.82
C ASP A 158 -16.07 -2.78 -17.46
N SER A 159 -14.75 -2.82 -17.57
CA SER A 159 -13.98 -4.00 -18.01
C SER A 159 -13.64 -4.98 -16.89
N ILE A 160 -13.96 -4.65 -15.62
CA ILE A 160 -13.65 -5.51 -14.48
C ILE A 160 -14.55 -6.75 -14.52
N PRO A 161 -13.97 -7.95 -14.64
CA PRO A 161 -14.75 -9.17 -14.65
C PRO A 161 -15.51 -9.39 -13.33
N SER A 162 -16.71 -10.00 -13.42
CA SER A 162 -17.55 -10.26 -12.25
C SER A 162 -16.85 -11.05 -11.14
N TRP A 163 -15.96 -12.00 -11.52
CA TRP A 163 -15.26 -12.86 -10.57
C TRP A 163 -14.27 -12.13 -9.65
N VAL A 164 -13.84 -10.91 -10.01
CA VAL A 164 -12.88 -10.12 -9.24
C VAL A 164 -13.45 -8.78 -8.78
N ASN A 165 -14.67 -8.41 -9.19
CA ASN A 165 -15.26 -7.10 -8.93
C ASN A 165 -15.35 -6.79 -7.43
N ASP A 166 -15.84 -7.73 -6.62
CA ASP A 166 -15.93 -7.54 -5.17
C ASP A 166 -14.55 -7.41 -4.53
N ALA A 167 -13.56 -8.19 -5.00
CA ALA A 167 -12.18 -8.08 -4.54
C ALA A 167 -11.60 -6.69 -4.83
N VAL A 168 -11.80 -6.18 -6.05
CA VAL A 168 -11.35 -4.82 -6.43
C VAL A 168 -12.00 -3.76 -5.53
N ARG A 169 -13.33 -3.81 -5.33
CA ARG A 169 -14.03 -2.85 -4.46
C ARG A 169 -13.53 -2.89 -3.02
N ASN A 170 -13.36 -4.09 -2.48
CA ASN A 170 -12.92 -4.29 -1.10
C ASN A 170 -11.49 -3.79 -0.89
N LEU A 171 -10.55 -4.15 -1.79
CA LEU A 171 -9.16 -3.73 -1.66
C LEU A 171 -8.97 -2.24 -1.97
N TYR A 172 -9.77 -1.68 -2.88
CA TYR A 172 -9.79 -0.23 -3.11
C TYR A 172 -10.33 0.52 -1.88
N ALA A 173 -11.44 0.07 -1.30
CA ALA A 173 -12.00 0.65 -0.08
C ALA A 173 -11.03 0.58 1.11
N ALA A 174 -10.20 -0.46 1.16
CA ALA A 174 -9.17 -0.64 2.18
C ALA A 174 -7.87 0.15 1.89
N GLY A 175 -7.76 0.83 0.74
CA GLY A 175 -6.56 1.56 0.35
C GLY A 175 -5.37 0.68 -0.08
N ILE A 176 -5.59 -0.63 -0.29
CA ILE A 176 -4.54 -1.58 -0.69
C ILE A 176 -4.19 -1.43 -2.17
N ILE A 177 -5.18 -1.13 -2.99
CA ILE A 177 -4.99 -0.82 -4.40
C ILE A 177 -5.42 0.62 -4.68
N SER A 178 -4.73 1.27 -5.59
CA SER A 178 -4.99 2.64 -6.04
C SER A 178 -5.11 2.68 -7.57
N THR A 179 -5.33 3.85 -8.12
CA THR A 179 -5.31 4.06 -9.56
C THR A 179 -3.87 4.03 -10.11
N TYR A 180 -3.74 3.66 -11.37
CA TYR A 180 -2.52 3.77 -12.16
C TYR A 180 -2.62 4.96 -13.12
N ASP A 181 -1.56 5.21 -13.87
CA ASP A 181 -1.55 6.28 -14.88
C ASP A 181 -2.81 6.23 -15.75
N GLY A 182 -3.44 7.37 -15.96
CA GLY A 182 -4.70 7.49 -16.69
C GLY A 182 -5.95 7.04 -15.93
N ASN A 183 -5.88 6.92 -14.61
CA ASN A 183 -7.00 6.53 -13.75
C ASN A 183 -7.62 5.18 -14.14
N VAL A 184 -6.78 4.22 -14.51
CA VAL A 184 -7.17 2.86 -14.90
C VAL A 184 -6.73 1.84 -13.85
N ILE A 185 -7.42 0.70 -13.79
CA ILE A 185 -6.97 -0.46 -13.01
C ILE A 185 -5.99 -1.33 -13.79
N SER A 186 -6.12 -1.35 -15.11
CA SER A 186 -5.29 -2.17 -16.02
C SER A 186 -5.20 -3.64 -15.58
N GLY A 187 -6.32 -4.22 -15.18
CA GLY A 187 -6.36 -5.48 -14.43
C GLY A 187 -5.84 -6.71 -15.17
N ASN A 188 -5.88 -6.71 -16.50
CA ASN A 188 -5.35 -7.80 -17.32
C ASN A 188 -3.84 -7.67 -17.60
N THR A 189 -3.23 -6.54 -17.24
CA THR A 189 -1.78 -6.35 -17.39
C THR A 189 -1.04 -7.18 -16.33
N PRO A 190 0.09 -7.82 -16.67
CA PRO A 190 0.94 -8.45 -15.67
C PRO A 190 1.38 -7.47 -14.61
N ILE A 191 1.41 -7.91 -13.35
CA ILE A 191 1.93 -7.11 -12.22
C ILE A 191 3.45 -7.30 -12.09
N THR A 192 4.16 -6.24 -11.70
CA THR A 192 5.60 -6.33 -11.46
C THR A 192 5.91 -6.91 -10.08
N ARG A 193 7.17 -7.29 -9.87
CA ARG A 193 7.66 -7.81 -8.59
C ARG A 193 7.53 -6.76 -7.49
N SER A 194 7.90 -5.51 -7.77
CA SER A 194 7.79 -4.41 -6.80
C SER A 194 6.33 -4.04 -6.50
N GLU A 195 5.47 -4.03 -7.51
CA GLU A 195 4.04 -3.79 -7.30
C GLU A 195 3.41 -4.86 -6.39
N MET A 196 3.81 -6.13 -6.54
CA MET A 196 3.33 -7.21 -5.65
C MET A 196 3.80 -7.01 -4.21
N VAL A 197 5.07 -6.63 -4.00
CA VAL A 197 5.61 -6.33 -2.66
C VAL A 197 4.83 -5.18 -2.01
N ARG A 198 4.63 -4.08 -2.73
CA ARG A 198 3.86 -2.92 -2.25
C ARG A 198 2.40 -3.27 -1.94
N MET A 199 1.75 -4.12 -2.74
CA MET A 199 0.38 -4.58 -2.46
C MET A 199 0.32 -5.44 -1.20
N LEU A 200 1.32 -6.30 -0.97
CA LEU A 200 1.45 -7.07 0.26
C LEU A 200 1.69 -6.18 1.47
N ASP A 201 2.58 -5.18 1.36
CA ASP A 201 2.83 -4.21 2.42
C ASP A 201 1.54 -3.49 2.85
N LYS A 202 0.84 -2.88 1.89
CA LYS A 202 -0.42 -2.20 2.17
C LYS A 202 -1.46 -3.13 2.82
N MET A 203 -1.54 -4.37 2.38
CA MET A 203 -2.43 -5.38 2.96
C MET A 203 -2.03 -5.68 4.41
N MET A 204 -0.76 -5.95 4.66
CA MET A 204 -0.27 -6.31 6.00
C MET A 204 -0.45 -5.17 6.99
N ARG A 205 -0.11 -3.93 6.61
CA ARG A 205 -0.32 -2.74 7.45
C ARG A 205 -1.81 -2.44 7.70
N THR A 206 -2.66 -2.69 6.72
CA THR A 206 -4.11 -2.44 6.86
C THR A 206 -4.78 -3.44 7.82
N TYR A 207 -4.32 -4.69 7.84
CA TYR A 207 -4.96 -5.78 8.58
C TYR A 207 -4.15 -6.28 9.79
N ASP A 208 -3.10 -5.56 10.16
CA ASP A 208 -2.31 -5.82 11.38
C ASP A 208 -1.70 -7.24 11.41
N PHE A 209 -1.06 -7.63 10.30
CA PHE A 209 -0.36 -8.90 10.22
C PHE A 209 0.96 -8.82 11.01
N ASP A 210 1.15 -9.76 11.94
CA ASP A 210 2.43 -9.96 12.64
C ASP A 210 3.21 -11.06 11.94
N ILE A 211 4.33 -10.70 11.35
CA ILE A 211 5.27 -11.64 10.72
C ILE A 211 6.56 -11.55 11.53
N ASP A 212 7.12 -12.68 11.96
CA ASP A 212 8.29 -12.82 12.84
C ASP A 212 9.30 -11.64 12.75
N GLY A 213 9.18 -10.68 13.69
CA GLY A 213 10.04 -9.50 13.78
C GLY A 213 9.61 -8.30 12.93
N ILE A 214 8.66 -8.43 12.01
CA ILE A 214 7.96 -7.30 11.40
C ILE A 214 6.68 -7.09 12.21
N THR A 215 6.79 -6.29 13.27
CA THR A 215 5.60 -5.80 13.95
C THR A 215 4.98 -4.72 13.06
N VAL A 216 4.17 -5.13 12.10
CA VAL A 216 3.32 -4.22 11.32
C VAL A 216 2.17 -3.82 12.25
N THR A 217 2.52 -3.10 13.33
CA THR A 217 1.52 -2.65 14.30
C THR A 217 0.75 -1.48 13.68
N LYS A 218 -0.51 -1.74 13.39
CA LYS A 218 -1.50 -0.67 13.43
C LYS A 218 -1.49 -0.17 14.88
N LYS A 219 -0.88 0.97 15.14
CA LYS A 219 -0.85 1.59 16.47
C LYS A 219 -2.29 1.70 16.96
N GLN A 220 -2.68 0.84 17.90
CA GLN A 220 -3.96 0.97 18.57
C GLN A 220 -3.94 2.34 19.27
N THR A 221 -4.62 3.29 18.69
CA THR A 221 -5.09 4.44 19.46
C THR A 221 -5.95 3.85 20.57
N SER A 222 -5.39 3.81 21.78
CA SER A 222 -6.13 3.50 23.00
C SER A 222 -7.37 4.38 23.00
N LYS A 223 -8.54 3.77 22.81
CA LYS A 223 -9.82 4.43 23.04
C LYS A 223 -9.87 4.83 24.52
N ALA A 224 -9.55 6.06 24.80
CA ALA A 224 -10.18 6.71 25.94
C ALA A 224 -11.68 6.74 25.60
N GLN A 225 -12.45 5.91 26.31
CA GLN A 225 -13.91 5.97 26.26
C GLN A 225 -14.34 7.31 26.89
N THR A 226 -14.53 8.27 26.02
CA THR A 226 -15.37 9.42 26.33
C THR A 226 -16.68 9.19 25.61
N ASN A 227 -17.74 8.96 26.39
CA ASN A 227 -19.11 8.89 25.91
C ASN A 227 -19.45 10.19 25.18
N ILE A 228 -19.43 10.19 23.87
CA ILE A 228 -20.00 11.25 23.04
C ILE A 228 -21.16 10.61 22.30
N SER A 229 -22.32 11.14 22.63
CA SER A 229 -23.61 10.95 21.99
C SER A 229 -23.49 10.87 20.46
N THR A 230 -23.93 9.76 19.89
CA THR A 230 -24.04 9.53 18.45
C THR A 230 -25.09 10.45 17.86
N SER A 231 -24.68 11.60 17.33
CA SER A 231 -25.39 12.22 16.25
C SER A 231 -24.91 11.55 14.95
N ALA A 232 -25.82 10.95 14.21
CA ALA A 232 -25.56 10.39 12.89
C ALA A 232 -25.02 11.51 11.99
N ALA A 233 -23.69 11.54 11.80
CA ALA A 233 -23.09 12.39 10.79
C ALA A 233 -23.48 11.80 9.43
N THR A 234 -24.24 12.56 8.67
CA THR A 234 -24.52 12.35 7.25
C THR A 234 -23.21 12.04 6.54
N VAL A 235 -23.10 10.84 5.97
CA VAL A 235 -22.03 10.50 5.05
C VAL A 235 -22.18 11.42 3.85
N SER A 236 -21.37 12.48 3.78
CA SER A 236 -21.35 13.36 2.63
C SER A 236 -20.80 12.55 1.45
N SER A 237 -21.62 12.37 0.41
CA SER A 237 -21.19 11.73 -0.82
C SER A 237 -20.16 12.63 -1.51
N PHE A 238 -18.91 12.23 -1.54
CA PHE A 238 -17.88 12.90 -2.35
C PHE A 238 -18.17 12.65 -3.84
N PRO A 239 -17.93 13.63 -4.73
CA PRO A 239 -17.93 13.39 -6.16
C PRO A 239 -16.98 12.24 -6.51
N HIS A 240 -17.30 11.53 -7.59
CA HIS A 240 -16.70 10.25 -7.95
C HIS A 240 -15.17 10.24 -8.06
N ASP A 241 -14.57 11.36 -8.47
CA ASP A 241 -13.14 11.55 -8.71
C ASP A 241 -12.42 12.34 -7.59
N ILE A 242 -13.13 12.65 -6.50
CA ILE A 242 -12.58 13.41 -5.37
C ILE A 242 -12.26 12.48 -4.20
N LEU A 243 -10.99 12.41 -3.84
CA LEU A 243 -10.51 11.67 -2.67
C LEU A 243 -10.86 12.36 -1.36
N GLY A 244 -10.85 13.69 -1.37
CA GLY A 244 -11.11 14.51 -0.22
C GLY A 244 -11.03 15.99 -0.52
N TYR A 245 -11.08 16.80 0.55
CA TYR A 245 -10.91 18.25 0.48
C TYR A 245 -9.87 18.73 1.47
N LEU A 246 -8.98 19.59 1.01
CA LEU A 246 -7.95 20.22 1.82
C LEU A 246 -8.36 21.65 2.19
N THR A 247 -8.18 22.01 3.47
CA THR A 247 -8.41 23.34 3.99
C THR A 247 -7.22 23.81 4.82
N ILE A 248 -6.72 25.00 4.52
CA ILE A 248 -5.65 25.71 5.26
C ILE A 248 -6.11 27.15 5.35
N GLU A 249 -6.83 27.48 6.40
CA GLU A 249 -7.52 28.78 6.52
C GLU A 249 -6.54 29.96 6.57
N SER A 250 -5.37 29.78 7.22
CA SER A 250 -4.33 30.83 7.37
C SER A 250 -3.85 31.39 6.03
N ILE A 251 -3.91 30.58 4.96
CA ILE A 251 -3.46 30.97 3.62
C ILE A 251 -4.59 31.02 2.59
N GLY A 252 -5.83 30.89 3.03
CA GLY A 252 -7.03 31.04 2.19
C GLY A 252 -7.39 29.80 1.35
N ILE A 253 -6.81 28.64 1.59
CA ILE A 253 -7.22 27.37 0.99
C ILE A 253 -8.47 26.88 1.73
N LYS A 254 -9.61 26.80 1.01
CA LYS A 254 -10.88 26.39 1.57
C LYS A 254 -11.52 25.30 0.70
N LYS A 255 -11.54 24.07 1.22
CA LYS A 255 -12.13 22.91 0.55
C LYS A 255 -11.63 22.71 -0.89
N TYR A 256 -10.31 22.79 -1.07
CA TYR A 256 -9.72 22.47 -2.36
C TYR A 256 -9.84 20.97 -2.62
N PRO A 257 -10.40 20.55 -3.78
CA PRO A 257 -10.56 19.14 -4.08
C PRO A 257 -9.20 18.46 -4.24
N VAL A 258 -9.10 17.25 -3.72
CA VAL A 258 -7.95 16.36 -3.85
C VAL A 258 -8.32 15.22 -4.78
N LYS A 259 -7.52 14.96 -5.79
CA LYS A 259 -7.63 13.84 -6.72
C LYS A 259 -6.39 12.96 -6.65
N ASP A 260 -6.53 11.70 -7.03
CA ASP A 260 -5.40 10.80 -7.15
C ASP A 260 -4.56 11.15 -8.39
N GLY A 261 -3.23 11.06 -8.25
CA GLY A 261 -2.27 11.40 -9.29
C GLY A 261 -1.58 12.75 -9.08
N ALA A 262 -0.30 12.79 -9.45
CA ALA A 262 0.56 13.97 -9.43
C ALA A 262 0.90 14.46 -10.85
N ASP A 263 0.19 13.95 -11.88
CA ASP A 263 0.35 14.33 -13.27
C ASP A 263 -0.20 15.73 -13.57
N LEU A 264 0.22 16.29 -14.70
CA LEU A 264 -0.14 17.65 -15.09
C LEU A 264 -1.67 17.86 -15.24
N GLU A 265 -2.41 16.88 -15.72
CA GLU A 265 -3.86 16.96 -15.90
C GLU A 265 -4.56 17.08 -14.56
N THR A 266 -4.17 16.25 -13.59
CA THR A 266 -4.70 16.25 -12.24
C THR A 266 -4.44 17.58 -11.54
N ILE A 267 -3.17 18.05 -11.49
CA ILE A 267 -2.81 19.26 -10.74
C ILE A 267 -3.26 20.57 -11.38
N GLN A 268 -3.78 20.55 -12.62
CA GLN A 268 -4.46 21.68 -13.24
C GLN A 268 -5.89 21.87 -12.71
N THR A 269 -6.53 20.82 -12.24
CA THR A 269 -7.95 20.82 -11.87
C THR A 269 -8.22 20.61 -10.39
N ALA A 270 -7.23 20.12 -9.63
CA ALA A 270 -7.32 19.79 -8.21
C ALA A 270 -5.93 19.82 -7.56
N ILE A 271 -5.86 19.59 -6.26
CA ILE A 271 -4.64 19.16 -5.59
C ILE A 271 -4.41 17.71 -5.94
N GLY A 272 -3.21 17.37 -6.41
CA GLY A 272 -2.79 16.00 -6.70
C GLY A 272 -2.37 15.27 -5.43
N HIS A 273 -2.79 14.01 -5.28
CA HIS A 273 -2.30 13.08 -4.28
C HIS A 273 -1.23 12.19 -4.91
N PHE A 274 -0.10 12.02 -4.26
CA PHE A 274 0.92 11.06 -4.69
C PHE A 274 0.40 9.64 -4.46
N ALA A 275 0.15 8.91 -5.54
CA ALA A 275 -0.44 7.56 -5.51
C ALA A 275 0.39 6.54 -4.71
N GLU A 276 1.68 6.82 -4.51
CA GLU A 276 2.62 6.04 -3.71
C GLU A 276 2.39 6.21 -2.19
N THR A 277 1.69 7.26 -1.78
CA THR A 277 1.42 7.54 -0.36
C THR A 277 0.02 7.09 0.05
N PRO A 278 -0.21 6.81 1.35
CA PRO A 278 -1.53 6.41 1.82
C PRO A 278 -2.56 7.54 1.67
N LEU A 279 -3.84 7.17 1.53
CA LEU A 279 -4.94 8.15 1.48
C LEU A 279 -5.37 8.69 2.84
N TRP A 280 -5.00 8.02 3.93
CA TRP A 280 -5.54 8.34 5.26
C TRP A 280 -4.57 8.11 6.41
N ASP A 281 -4.11 6.87 6.65
CA ASP A 281 -3.19 6.55 7.75
C ASP A 281 -1.74 6.64 7.24
N GLY A 282 -0.83 7.24 8.01
CA GLY A 282 0.56 7.48 7.63
C GLY A 282 0.78 8.86 7.01
N ASN A 283 1.82 8.99 6.19
CA ASN A 283 2.16 10.23 5.49
C ASN A 283 1.37 10.36 4.18
N VAL A 284 0.39 11.24 4.14
CA VAL A 284 -0.41 11.53 2.93
C VAL A 284 0.25 12.69 2.19
N ALA A 285 0.78 12.45 0.99
CA ALA A 285 1.49 13.49 0.26
C ALA A 285 0.65 14.11 -0.86
N PHE A 286 0.79 15.43 -0.99
CA PHE A 286 0.05 16.25 -1.94
C PHE A 286 0.97 17.14 -2.77
N CYS A 287 0.60 17.38 -4.02
CA CYS A 287 1.24 18.37 -4.85
C CYS A 287 0.22 19.29 -5.55
N ALA A 288 0.66 20.49 -5.86
CA ALA A 288 -0.08 21.41 -6.72
C ALA A 288 0.86 22.43 -7.33
N HIS A 289 0.41 23.08 -8.39
CA HIS A 289 1.12 24.22 -8.97
C HIS A 289 1.29 25.36 -7.95
N ASN A 290 2.31 26.18 -8.11
CA ASN A 290 2.50 27.39 -7.30
C ASN A 290 1.81 28.63 -7.87
N ARG A 291 1.14 28.55 -9.03
CA ARG A 291 0.46 29.66 -9.73
C ARG A 291 -0.46 29.17 -10.86
N ASP A 292 -1.27 30.09 -11.38
CA ASP A 292 -2.04 30.03 -12.62
C ASP A 292 -3.24 29.06 -12.64
N TYR A 293 -3.49 28.33 -11.57
CA TYR A 293 -4.63 27.41 -11.49
C TYR A 293 -5.55 27.74 -10.32
N LYS A 294 -6.78 27.27 -10.40
CA LYS A 294 -7.83 27.55 -9.41
C LYS A 294 -7.50 26.92 -8.04
N TYR A 295 -6.93 25.73 -8.05
CA TYR A 295 -6.60 24.95 -6.87
C TYR A 295 -5.09 24.74 -6.81
N ASP A 296 -4.36 25.79 -6.50
CA ASP A 296 -2.92 25.76 -6.44
C ASP A 296 -2.36 26.08 -5.05
N PHE A 297 -1.08 25.86 -4.89
CA PHE A 297 -0.32 26.11 -3.67
C PHE A 297 0.47 27.43 -3.70
N ARG A 298 0.02 28.46 -4.47
CA ARG A 298 0.70 29.78 -4.56
C ARG A 298 0.96 30.45 -3.21
N ASN A 299 0.07 30.20 -2.25
CA ASN A 299 0.17 30.76 -0.90
C ASN A 299 0.87 29.81 0.08
N LEU A 300 1.28 28.61 -0.31
CA LEU A 300 1.90 27.65 0.60
C LEU A 300 3.18 28.24 1.25
N LYS A 301 3.89 29.12 0.56
CA LYS A 301 5.03 29.86 1.08
C LYS A 301 4.72 30.80 2.27
N LYS A 302 3.44 31.02 2.59
CA LYS A 302 3.00 31.85 3.73
C LYS A 302 2.56 31.04 4.94
N VAL A 303 2.58 29.71 4.84
CA VAL A 303 2.28 28.83 5.96
C VAL A 303 3.35 28.95 7.03
N GLU A 304 2.94 28.93 8.27
CA GLU A 304 3.84 29.01 9.43
C GLU A 304 3.73 27.75 10.28
N LYS A 305 4.80 27.41 11.02
CA LYS A 305 4.76 26.32 11.99
C LYS A 305 3.66 26.60 13.02
N GLY A 306 2.79 25.63 13.27
CA GLY A 306 1.61 25.76 14.12
C GLY A 306 0.30 25.97 13.37
N ASP A 307 0.34 26.30 12.08
CA ASP A 307 -0.87 26.40 11.24
C ASP A 307 -1.60 25.07 11.17
N LYS A 308 -2.93 25.15 11.01
CA LYS A 308 -3.77 23.98 10.92
C LYS A 308 -4.10 23.63 9.49
N ILE A 309 -3.98 22.36 9.18
CA ILE A 309 -4.39 21.75 7.92
C ILE A 309 -5.51 20.76 8.22
N VAL A 310 -6.65 20.91 7.55
CA VAL A 310 -7.79 20.02 7.69
C VAL A 310 -7.95 19.23 6.40
N TYR A 311 -7.92 17.92 6.51
CA TYR A 311 -8.16 17.00 5.42
C TYR A 311 -9.43 16.19 5.68
N GLU A 312 -10.45 16.45 4.84
CA GLU A 312 -11.75 15.77 4.87
C GLU A 312 -11.78 14.69 3.79
N THR A 313 -12.09 13.46 4.15
CA THR A 313 -12.21 12.31 3.22
C THR A 313 -13.46 11.50 3.55
N ARG A 314 -13.75 10.48 2.75
CA ARG A 314 -14.77 9.47 3.08
C ARG A 314 -14.47 8.68 4.37
N PHE A 315 -13.22 8.69 4.85
CA PHE A 315 -12.82 8.02 6.09
C PHE A 315 -13.05 8.90 7.32
N GLY A 316 -13.31 10.18 7.13
CA GLY A 316 -13.53 11.17 8.18
C GLY A 316 -12.80 12.49 7.92
N THR A 317 -12.61 13.25 9.00
CA THR A 317 -11.88 14.53 8.98
C THR A 317 -10.73 14.46 9.97
N ARG A 318 -9.54 14.85 9.52
CA ARG A 318 -8.35 15.01 10.37
C ARG A 318 -7.85 16.44 10.35
N THR A 319 -7.32 16.83 11.48
CA THR A 319 -6.60 18.11 11.62
C THR A 319 -5.15 17.83 11.93
N TYR A 320 -4.29 18.44 11.14
CA TYR A 320 -2.85 18.36 11.28
C TYR A 320 -2.32 19.74 11.67
N VAL A 321 -1.16 19.79 12.31
CA VAL A 321 -0.47 21.02 12.70
C VAL A 321 0.89 21.04 12.04
N VAL A 322 1.18 22.11 11.32
CA VAL A 322 2.46 22.28 10.61
C VAL A 322 3.61 22.25 11.60
N ASN A 323 4.54 21.34 11.38
CA ASN A 323 5.74 21.13 12.20
C ASN A 323 7.03 21.40 11.43
N GLU A 324 7.01 21.28 10.09
CA GLU A 324 8.19 21.44 9.25
C GLU A 324 7.89 22.21 7.96
N ILE A 325 8.85 23.05 7.56
CA ILE A 325 8.80 23.84 6.32
C ILE A 325 10.23 23.90 5.81
N GLU A 326 10.47 23.34 4.63
CA GLU A 326 11.81 23.22 4.06
C GLU A 326 11.82 23.41 2.54
N ALA A 327 12.98 23.83 2.01
CA ALA A 327 13.23 23.88 0.59
C ALA A 327 14.12 22.69 0.18
N ILE A 328 13.52 21.66 -0.39
CA ILE A 328 14.19 20.43 -0.83
C ILE A 328 14.62 20.51 -2.31
N SER A 329 15.51 19.61 -2.73
CA SER A 329 15.81 19.41 -4.16
C SER A 329 14.60 18.81 -4.89
N GLU A 330 14.45 19.10 -6.19
CA GLU A 330 13.43 18.48 -7.03
C GLU A 330 13.61 16.95 -7.22
N THR A 331 14.78 16.44 -6.85
CA THR A 331 15.11 15.00 -6.91
C THR A 331 15.10 14.33 -5.53
N ASP A 332 14.85 15.07 -4.48
CA ASP A 332 14.83 14.58 -3.11
C ASP A 332 13.39 14.30 -2.69
N TRP A 333 13.02 13.04 -2.81
CA TRP A 333 11.67 12.57 -2.53
C TRP A 333 11.56 11.73 -1.27
N ASP A 334 12.69 11.47 -0.58
CA ASP A 334 12.72 10.57 0.56
C ASP A 334 11.77 11.06 1.66
N ASP A 335 11.87 12.32 2.07
CA ASP A 335 10.99 12.88 3.10
C ASP A 335 9.52 13.06 2.64
N VAL A 336 9.30 13.21 1.33
CA VAL A 336 7.95 13.37 0.75
C VAL A 336 7.20 12.05 0.72
N LEU A 337 7.90 10.99 0.34
CA LEU A 337 7.34 9.65 0.18
C LEU A 337 7.58 8.78 1.42
N GLU A 338 8.21 9.34 2.47
CA GLU A 338 8.51 8.61 3.69
C GLU A 338 7.26 7.91 4.25
N VAL A 339 7.36 6.60 4.39
CA VAL A 339 6.35 5.80 5.07
C VAL A 339 6.70 5.77 6.56
N ASN A 340 5.98 6.55 7.34
CA ASN A 340 6.13 6.56 8.80
C ASN A 340 4.81 6.22 9.49
N ASP A 341 4.91 5.83 10.77
CA ASP A 341 3.74 5.45 11.59
C ASP A 341 2.95 6.67 12.11
N MET A 342 3.38 7.88 11.79
CA MET A 342 2.70 9.11 12.19
C MET A 342 1.65 9.49 11.15
N ASN A 343 0.46 9.82 11.60
CA ASN A 343 -0.49 10.47 10.71
C ASN A 343 0.04 11.88 10.37
N GLN A 344 0.52 12.03 9.17
CA GLN A 344 1.18 13.21 8.65
C GLN A 344 0.59 13.59 7.31
N VAL A 345 0.68 14.84 6.96
CA VAL A 345 0.49 15.30 5.58
C VAL A 345 1.75 16.02 5.12
N THR A 346 2.17 15.74 3.88
CA THR A 346 3.29 16.42 3.22
C THR A 346 2.77 17.11 1.98
N MET A 347 3.04 18.40 1.83
CA MET A 347 2.60 19.23 0.70
C MET A 347 3.80 19.76 -0.05
N ILE A 348 3.79 19.64 -1.37
CA ILE A 348 4.89 20.02 -2.25
C ILE A 348 4.41 20.99 -3.33
N THR A 349 5.22 22.02 -3.58
CA THR A 349 5.03 22.92 -4.72
C THR A 349 6.35 23.45 -5.23
N CYS A 350 6.37 23.97 -6.45
CA CYS A 350 7.55 24.65 -7.02
C CYS A 350 7.87 25.94 -6.25
N ILE A 351 9.16 26.28 -6.15
CA ILE A 351 9.60 27.60 -5.67
C ILE A 351 9.80 28.51 -6.87
N GLU A 352 9.25 29.72 -6.80
CA GLU A 352 9.40 30.74 -7.82
C GLU A 352 10.88 31.10 -8.00
N ASP A 353 11.34 31.18 -9.26
CA ASP A 353 12.73 31.45 -9.65
C ASP A 353 13.78 30.41 -9.17
N GLN A 354 13.36 29.26 -8.66
CA GLN A 354 14.24 28.16 -8.27
C GLN A 354 13.76 26.83 -8.87
N PRO A 355 13.99 26.59 -10.17
CA PRO A 355 13.40 25.45 -10.88
C PRO A 355 13.81 24.08 -10.33
N THR A 356 15.00 23.99 -9.71
CA THR A 356 15.53 22.75 -9.11
C THR A 356 15.15 22.54 -7.65
N LYS A 357 14.29 23.44 -7.10
CA LYS A 357 13.84 23.31 -5.71
C LYS A 357 12.33 23.23 -5.58
N ARG A 358 11.91 22.58 -4.51
CA ARG A 358 10.51 22.45 -4.10
C ARG A 358 10.34 22.95 -2.67
N LEU A 359 9.24 23.64 -2.41
CA LEU A 359 8.81 23.94 -1.05
C LEU A 359 8.06 22.72 -0.53
N MET A 360 8.56 22.15 0.56
CA MET A 360 7.92 21.10 1.34
C MET A 360 7.35 21.69 2.62
N VAL A 361 6.12 21.34 2.92
CA VAL A 361 5.45 21.64 4.21
C VAL A 361 4.91 20.33 4.76
N GLN A 362 5.36 19.98 5.95
CA GLN A 362 4.86 18.81 6.68
C GLN A 362 4.04 19.23 7.89
N ALA A 363 3.00 18.45 8.17
CA ALA A 363 2.15 18.66 9.34
C ALA A 363 1.73 17.30 9.93
N VAL A 364 1.74 17.21 11.25
CA VAL A 364 1.40 16.00 11.99
C VAL A 364 0.03 16.08 12.62
N GLN A 365 -0.68 14.98 12.72
CA GLN A 365 -1.98 14.92 13.39
C GLN A 365 -1.82 15.27 14.88
N LYS A 366 -2.69 16.15 15.36
CA LYS A 366 -2.73 16.58 16.75
C LYS A 366 -3.63 15.67 17.60
#